data_d5cbc460e697527ae9d3eac489a15c33
#
_entry.id   d5cbc460e697527ae9d3eac489a15c33
#
_cell.length_a   1.000
_cell.length_b   1.000
_cell.length_c   1.000
_cell.angle_alpha   90.00
_cell.angle_beta   90.00
_cell.angle_gamma   90.00
#
_symmetry.space_group_name_H-M   'P 1'
#
loop_
_entity.id
_entity.type
_entity.pdbx_description
1 polymer ?
#
loop_
_entity_poly.entity_id
_entity_poly.type
_entity_poly.pdbx_seq_one_letter_code
_entity_poly.pdbx_strand_id
1 'polypeptide(L)'
;MITVTKEAKEILQDYQCPEGTVLRLDSVNRYRQHDEFCVRLGAGRAKGDDQIVEHEGRHLLRIARHVSEDLNGGIMDRVDTLEGPAVGIKPASPPGAPQLTDGS
;
A
#
# COMPACT_ATOMS: atom_id res chain seq x y z
N MET A 1 -1.71 0.14 -10.81
CA MET A 1 -1.85 -0.80 -9.68
C MET A 1 -0.65 -0.72 -8.76
N ILE A 2 -0.85 -1.02 -7.51
CA ILE A 2 0.22 -1.04 -6.52
C ILE A 2 0.68 -2.48 -6.35
N THR A 3 1.99 -2.71 -6.36
CA THR A 3 2.57 -4.01 -6.09
C THR A 3 2.75 -4.18 -4.59
N VAL A 4 2.38 -5.34 -4.07
CA VAL A 4 2.52 -5.63 -2.64
C VAL A 4 3.53 -6.76 -2.49
N THR A 5 4.59 -6.52 -1.73
CA THR A 5 5.64 -7.51 -1.54
C THR A 5 5.16 -8.65 -0.63
N LYS A 6 5.88 -9.77 -0.66
CA LYS A 6 5.57 -10.89 0.20
C LYS A 6 5.65 -10.51 1.67
N GLU A 7 6.67 -9.73 2.02
CA GLU A 7 6.85 -9.29 3.40
C GLU A 7 5.69 -8.43 3.87
N ALA A 8 5.18 -7.56 3.00
CA ALA A 8 4.00 -6.75 3.33
C ALA A 8 2.77 -7.64 3.48
N LYS A 9 2.61 -8.64 2.61
CA LYS A 9 1.47 -9.55 2.71
C LYS A 9 1.47 -10.31 4.02
N GLU A 10 2.64 -10.68 4.53
CA GLU A 10 2.75 -11.37 5.81
C GLU A 10 2.25 -10.50 6.96
N ILE A 11 2.53 -9.22 6.90
CA ILE A 11 2.01 -8.28 7.91
C ILE A 11 0.49 -8.15 7.78
N LEU A 12 0.00 -8.05 6.54
CA LEU A 12 -1.43 -7.88 6.31
C LEU A 12 -2.26 -9.07 6.78
N GLN A 13 -1.68 -10.26 6.80
CA GLN A 13 -2.38 -11.46 7.26
C GLN A 13 -2.80 -11.36 8.73
N ASP A 14 -2.09 -10.57 9.52
CA ASP A 14 -2.37 -10.46 10.96
C ASP A 14 -3.51 -9.50 11.27
N TYR A 15 -3.98 -8.76 10.29
CA TYR A 15 -5.07 -7.84 10.50
C TYR A 15 -6.39 -8.58 10.54
N GLN A 16 -7.25 -8.18 11.47
CA GLN A 16 -8.59 -8.74 11.59
C GLN A 16 -9.60 -7.61 11.47
N CYS A 17 -10.68 -7.89 10.74
CA CYS A 17 -11.71 -6.90 10.51
C CYS A 17 -13.04 -7.45 11.05
N PRO A 18 -13.93 -6.57 11.53
CA PRO A 18 -15.26 -7.00 11.95
C PRO A 18 -16.00 -7.69 10.80
N GLU A 19 -16.92 -8.56 11.17
CA GLU A 19 -17.71 -9.28 10.19
C GLU A 19 -18.45 -8.30 9.28
N GLY A 20 -18.46 -8.60 7.99
CA GLY A 20 -19.08 -7.74 6.99
C GLY A 20 -18.18 -6.64 6.48
N THR A 21 -16.96 -6.54 6.99
CA THR A 21 -15.99 -5.56 6.51
C THR A 21 -14.73 -6.26 6.01
N VAL A 22 -13.91 -5.52 5.30
CA VAL A 22 -12.62 -6.00 4.78
C VAL A 22 -11.55 -4.98 5.11
N LEU A 23 -10.31 -5.44 5.15
CA LEU A 23 -9.19 -4.52 5.30
C LEU A 23 -9.07 -3.70 4.02
N ARG A 24 -9.03 -2.39 4.16
CA ARG A 24 -9.10 -1.50 3.02
C ARG A 24 -8.16 -0.31 3.20
N LEU A 25 -7.49 0.04 2.12
CA LEU A 25 -6.68 1.24 2.03
C LEU A 25 -7.41 2.25 1.17
N ASP A 26 -7.96 3.30 1.76
CA ASP A 26 -8.68 4.32 1.01
C ASP A 26 -8.06 5.71 1.11
N SER A 27 -6.96 5.82 1.85
CA SER A 27 -6.20 7.07 1.88
C SER A 27 -4.78 6.79 2.35
N VAL A 28 -3.87 7.66 1.97
CA VAL A 28 -2.47 7.61 2.41
C VAL A 28 -2.04 8.99 2.85
N ASN A 29 -1.13 9.04 3.81
CA ASN A 29 -0.50 10.28 4.22
C ASN A 29 0.90 10.35 3.63
N ARG A 30 1.22 11.50 3.04
CA ARG A 30 2.54 11.71 2.47
C ARG A 30 3.43 12.40 3.50
N TYR A 31 4.58 11.81 3.73
CA TYR A 31 5.61 12.45 4.54
C TYR A 31 6.59 13.16 3.64
N ARG A 32 6.82 14.44 3.91
CA ARG A 32 7.74 15.22 3.09
C ARG A 32 9.19 14.85 3.30
N GLN A 33 9.50 14.31 4.46
CA GLN A 33 10.87 13.98 4.82
C GLN A 33 11.32 12.64 4.28
N HIS A 34 10.38 11.85 3.77
CA HIS A 34 10.66 10.52 3.26
C HIS A 34 9.94 10.37 1.94
N ASP A 35 10.53 9.63 1.02
CA ASP A 35 9.91 9.34 -0.26
C ASP A 35 8.89 8.21 -0.15
N GLU A 36 8.35 8.02 1.05
CA GLU A 36 7.38 6.97 1.31
C GLU A 36 6.06 7.58 1.78
N PHE A 37 4.98 6.90 1.45
CA PHE A 37 3.67 7.25 1.94
C PHE A 37 3.36 6.39 3.16
N CYS A 38 2.93 7.04 4.23
CA CYS A 38 2.41 6.33 5.38
C CYS A 38 1.03 5.79 5.05
N VAL A 39 0.86 4.50 5.28
CA VAL A 39 -0.37 3.80 4.93
C VAL A 39 -1.26 3.71 6.15
N ARG A 40 -2.50 4.11 5.98
CA ARG A 40 -3.49 3.99 7.02
C ARG A 40 -4.52 2.96 6.59
N LEU A 41 -4.47 1.80 7.25
CA LEU A 41 -5.35 0.68 6.95
C LEU A 41 -6.50 0.66 7.94
N GLY A 42 -7.67 0.28 7.47
CA GLY A 42 -8.82 0.16 8.34
C GLY A 42 -9.85 -0.77 7.76
N ALA A 43 -10.86 -1.11 8.58
CA ALA A 43 -11.96 -1.90 8.14
C ALA A 43 -12.95 -1.04 7.37
N GLY A 44 -13.43 -1.53 6.25
CA GLY A 44 -14.37 -0.81 5.43
C GLY A 44 -15.14 -1.75 4.53
N ARG A 45 -16.05 -1.19 3.75
CA ARG A 45 -16.83 -1.98 2.82
C ARG A 45 -16.10 -2.14 1.50
N ALA A 46 -16.13 -3.35 0.97
CA ALA A 46 -15.57 -3.62 -0.35
C ALA A 46 -16.36 -2.85 -1.41
N LYS A 47 -15.64 -2.32 -2.39
CA LYS A 47 -16.23 -1.68 -3.56
C LYS A 47 -15.80 -2.41 -4.80
N GLY A 48 -16.65 -2.42 -5.82
CA GLY A 48 -16.40 -3.22 -7.01
C GLY A 48 -15.20 -2.79 -7.83
N ASP A 49 -14.75 -1.55 -7.69
CA ASP A 49 -13.60 -1.03 -8.43
C ASP A 49 -12.31 -1.02 -7.61
N ASP A 50 -12.33 -1.61 -6.42
CA ASP A 50 -11.12 -1.71 -5.62
C ASP A 50 -10.09 -2.63 -6.28
N GLN A 51 -8.80 -2.31 -6.10
CA GLN A 51 -7.75 -3.26 -6.41
C GLN A 51 -7.72 -4.32 -5.31
N ILE A 52 -7.73 -5.59 -5.69
CA ILE A 52 -7.74 -6.69 -4.73
C ILE A 52 -6.32 -7.24 -4.62
N VAL A 53 -5.84 -7.35 -3.38
CA VAL A 53 -4.54 -7.96 -3.08
C VAL A 53 -4.81 -9.32 -2.45
N GLU A 54 -4.27 -10.36 -3.07
CA GLU A 54 -4.49 -11.74 -2.63
C GLU A 54 -3.17 -12.40 -2.24
N HIS A 55 -3.26 -13.35 -1.35
CA HIS A 55 -2.14 -14.19 -0.96
C HIS A 55 -2.67 -15.59 -0.63
N GLU A 56 -2.13 -16.58 -1.32
CA GLU A 56 -2.53 -17.98 -1.12
C GLU A 56 -4.04 -18.16 -1.27
N GLY A 57 -4.63 -17.49 -2.26
CA GLY A 57 -6.06 -17.61 -2.54
C GLY A 57 -6.96 -16.81 -1.62
N ARG A 58 -6.41 -16.06 -0.69
CA ARG A 58 -7.19 -15.26 0.26
C ARG A 58 -7.08 -13.78 -0.08
N HIS A 59 -8.19 -13.07 0.03
CA HIS A 59 -8.17 -11.62 -0.11
C HIS A 59 -7.63 -11.02 1.17
N LEU A 60 -6.49 -10.33 1.07
CA LEU A 60 -5.85 -9.72 2.22
C LEU A 60 -6.20 -8.25 2.36
N LEU A 61 -6.34 -7.56 1.25
CA LEU A 61 -6.45 -6.11 1.26
C LEU A 61 -7.20 -5.67 0.02
N ARG A 62 -8.00 -4.62 0.17
CA ARG A 62 -8.57 -3.90 -0.97
C ARG A 62 -8.02 -2.50 -0.97
N ILE A 63 -7.63 -2.02 -2.14
CA ILE A 63 -7.09 -0.68 -2.31
C ILE A 63 -8.09 0.11 -3.11
N ALA A 64 -8.53 1.24 -2.58
CA ALA A 64 -9.48 2.09 -3.26
C ALA A 64 -8.94 2.50 -4.62
N ARG A 65 -9.82 2.60 -5.60
CA ARG A 65 -9.42 2.90 -6.97
C ARG A 65 -8.59 4.17 -7.07
N HIS A 66 -9.01 5.24 -6.41
CA HIS A 66 -8.28 6.51 -6.48
C HIS A 66 -6.87 6.38 -5.93
N VAL A 67 -6.67 5.59 -4.87
CA VAL A 67 -5.34 5.35 -4.31
C VAL A 67 -4.51 4.52 -5.28
N SER A 68 -5.09 3.47 -5.82
CA SER A 68 -4.40 2.60 -6.77
C SER A 68 -3.97 3.36 -8.02
N GLU A 69 -4.77 4.31 -8.47
CA GLU A 69 -4.43 5.13 -9.63
C GLU A 69 -3.40 6.19 -9.30
N ASP A 70 -3.57 6.87 -8.16
CA ASP A 70 -2.64 7.93 -7.76
C ASP A 70 -1.24 7.39 -7.50
N LEU A 71 -1.15 6.18 -6.99
CA LEU A 71 0.12 5.57 -6.66
C LEU A 71 0.49 4.44 -7.64
N ASN A 72 -0.03 4.51 -8.84
CA ASN A 72 0.20 3.50 -9.86
C ASN A 72 1.69 3.23 -10.04
N GLY A 73 2.06 1.97 -10.01
CA GLY A 73 3.46 1.56 -10.11
C GLY A 73 4.20 1.56 -8.79
N GLY A 74 3.56 2.04 -7.72
CA GLY A 74 4.19 2.04 -6.41
C GLY A 74 4.31 0.64 -5.84
N ILE A 75 5.11 0.52 -4.79
CA ILE A 75 5.38 -0.74 -4.12
C ILE A 75 5.05 -0.60 -2.64
N MET A 76 4.13 -1.45 -2.17
CA MET A 76 3.85 -1.59 -0.75
C MET A 76 4.79 -2.63 -0.17
N ASP A 77 5.55 -2.24 0.83
CA ASP A 77 6.58 -3.10 1.41
C ASP A 77 6.57 -2.95 2.93
N ARG A 78 7.25 -3.88 3.57
CA ARG A 78 7.43 -3.83 5.01
C ARG A 78 8.39 -2.69 5.36
N VAL A 79 8.02 -1.94 6.40
CA VAL A 79 8.91 -0.95 7.01
C VAL A 79 8.96 -1.23 8.51
N ASP A 80 10.14 -1.05 9.08
CA ASP A 80 10.30 -1.23 10.53
C ASP A 80 10.18 0.12 11.19
N THR A 81 9.30 0.19 12.19
CA THR A 81 9.07 1.42 12.95
C THR A 81 9.38 1.17 14.41
N LEU A 82 9.41 2.23 15.19
CA LEU A 82 9.61 2.11 16.63
C LEU A 82 8.51 1.29 17.31
N GLU A 83 7.36 1.21 16.68
CA GLU A 83 6.21 0.45 17.21
C GLU A 83 6.16 -0.97 16.65
N GLY A 84 7.10 -1.34 15.80
CA GLY A 84 7.15 -2.65 15.20
C GLY A 84 7.01 -2.62 13.69
N PRO A 85 6.87 -3.79 13.07
CA PRO A 85 6.72 -3.87 11.62
C PRO A 85 5.42 -3.23 11.17
N ALA A 86 5.49 -2.52 10.06
CA ALA A 86 4.33 -1.88 9.44
C ALA A 86 4.48 -1.99 7.92
N VAL A 87 3.51 -1.44 7.20
CA VAL A 87 3.60 -1.38 5.75
C VAL A 87 3.64 0.07 5.31
N GLY A 88 4.40 0.34 4.27
CA GLY A 88 4.47 1.65 3.64
C GLY A 88 4.50 1.49 2.15
N ILE A 89 4.25 2.57 1.43
CA ILE A 89 4.26 2.55 -0.02
C ILE A 89 5.36 3.46 -0.51
N LYS A 90 6.23 2.92 -1.37
CA LYS A 90 7.21 3.71 -2.10
C LYS A 90 6.61 4.06 -3.44
N PRO A 91 6.50 5.33 -3.79
CA PRO A 91 5.93 5.70 -5.08
C PRO A 91 6.85 5.30 -6.21
N ALA A 92 6.26 5.05 -7.37
CA ALA A 92 7.06 4.83 -8.56
C ALA A 92 7.78 6.12 -8.92
N SER A 93 8.97 5.98 -9.50
CA SER A 93 9.67 7.15 -10.04
C SER A 93 8.88 7.67 -11.23
N PRO A 94 8.57 8.98 -11.28
CA PRO A 94 7.84 9.51 -12.41
C PRO A 94 8.66 9.32 -13.69
N PRO A 95 7.99 9.01 -14.80
CA PRO A 95 8.69 8.94 -16.08
C PRO A 95 9.37 10.28 -16.36
N GLY A 96 10.63 10.23 -16.79
CA GLY A 96 11.39 11.44 -17.05
C GLY A 96 11.87 12.14 -15.81
N ALA A 97 11.59 11.62 -14.63
CA ALA A 97 12.19 12.17 -13.43
C ALA A 97 13.69 12.10 -13.59
N PRO A 98 14.37 13.21 -13.36
CA PRO A 98 15.81 13.20 -13.41
C PRO A 98 16.24 12.21 -12.38
N GLN A 99 16.76 11.27 -12.82
CA GLN A 99 17.26 10.34 -11.89
C GLN A 99 18.47 10.92 -11.28
N LEU A 100 18.19 11.99 -11.28
CA LEU A 100 19.01 12.48 -10.79
C LEU A 100 20.16 12.15 -11.06
N THR A 101 20.37 11.71 -11.46
CA THR A 101 21.24 11.30 -11.64
C THR A 101 21.78 11.37 -12.27
N ASP A 102 21.96 11.23 -12.50
CA ASP A 102 22.37 11.28 -12.88
C ASP A 102 22.93 11.84 -13.04
N GLY A 103 23.22 11.93 -12.66
CA GLY A 103 23.66 12.52 -12.55
C GLY A 103 23.93 12.74 -13.19
N SER A 104 23.85 12.73 -13.34
CA SER A 104 24.01 13.06 -13.77
C SER A 104 23.94 13.66 -13.86
#